data_0f534c4eb9dbe024c5d37f3ec5a327af
#
_entry.id   0f534c4eb9dbe024c5d37f3ec5a327af
#
_cell.length_a   1.000
_cell.length_b   1.000
_cell.length_c   1.000
_cell.angle_alpha   90.00
_cell.angle_beta   90.00
_cell.angle_gamma   90.00
#
_symmetry.space_group_name_H-M   'P 1'
#
loop_
_entity.id
_entity.type
_entity.pdbx_description
1 polymer ?
#
loop_
_entity_poly.entity_id
_entity_poly.type
_entity_poly.pdbx_seq_one_letter_code
_entity_poly.pdbx_strand_id
1 'polypeptide(L)'
;VDSVARAHARAVDNAIINGSGSITGLDGYATAHGTTLDISDGTKLTAALLLAARKDMGKYGINPSDLAYVVSQARYFELIEDAGFQDVTDVGSDLATKITGQIGSVFGTPVIVSDSFPAEAAGAPVAFAVNTRNYVIPRLRGVTVETDYEVGNQRNVIVASQALGFEELVADAAGNRSAVKIDLIA
;
A
#
# COMPACT_ATOMS: atom_id res chain seq x y z
N VAL A 1 16.29 7.17 20.00
CA VAL A 1 16.01 5.78 19.62
C VAL A 1 14.67 5.68 18.90
N ASP A 2 13.58 6.26 19.42
CA ASP A 2 12.24 6.19 18.82
C ASP A 2 12.19 6.82 17.41
N SER A 3 12.83 7.95 17.18
CA SER A 3 12.91 8.59 15.86
C SER A 3 13.64 7.74 14.83
N VAL A 4 14.68 7.02 15.25
CA VAL A 4 15.42 6.09 14.35
C VAL A 4 14.54 4.89 14.00
N ALA A 5 13.82 4.34 14.97
CA ALA A 5 12.88 3.23 14.73
C ALA A 5 11.77 3.63 13.76
N ARG A 6 11.19 4.82 13.92
CA ARG A 6 10.16 5.34 12.99
C ARG A 6 10.71 5.59 11.59
N ALA A 7 11.91 6.18 11.48
CA ALA A 7 12.54 6.40 10.19
C ALA A 7 12.83 5.08 9.48
N HIS A 8 13.28 4.07 10.24
CA HIS A 8 13.53 2.73 9.71
C HIS A 8 12.23 2.06 9.22
N ALA A 9 11.15 2.12 10.00
CA ALA A 9 9.85 1.58 9.60
C ALA A 9 9.34 2.23 8.31
N ARG A 10 9.41 3.56 8.20
CA ARG A 10 9.04 4.29 6.97
C ARG A 10 9.89 3.89 5.77
N ALA A 11 11.19 3.66 5.96
CA ALA A 11 12.07 3.21 4.89
C ALA A 11 11.67 1.82 4.36
N VAL A 12 11.25 0.92 5.26
CA VAL A 12 10.73 -0.42 4.89
C VAL A 12 9.42 -0.30 4.14
N ASP A 13 8.47 0.49 4.63
CA ASP A 13 7.17 0.70 3.96
C ASP A 13 7.36 1.32 2.57
N ASN A 14 8.24 2.31 2.46
CA ASN A 14 8.56 2.92 1.17
C ASN A 14 9.21 1.92 0.20
N ALA A 15 10.10 1.06 0.68
CA ALA A 15 10.73 0.03 -0.14
C ALA A 15 9.72 -1.03 -0.64
N ILE A 16 8.72 -1.38 0.19
CA ILE A 16 7.65 -2.32 -0.19
C ILE A 16 6.72 -1.70 -1.22
N ILE A 17 6.35 -0.43 -1.08
CA ILE A 17 5.40 0.24 -1.98
C ILE A 17 6.08 0.63 -3.30
N ASN A 18 7.16 1.41 -3.21
CA ASN A 18 7.78 2.03 -4.39
C ASN A 18 8.97 1.26 -4.94
N GLY A 19 9.50 0.32 -4.15
CA GLY A 19 10.77 -0.33 -4.44
C GLY A 19 11.98 0.51 -3.98
N SER A 20 13.14 -0.13 -3.85
CA SER A 20 14.39 0.53 -3.50
C SER A 20 15.58 -0.33 -3.91
N GLY A 21 16.43 0.18 -4.79
CA GLY A 21 17.63 -0.53 -5.24
C GLY A 21 17.33 -1.89 -5.87
N SER A 22 17.60 -2.96 -5.14
CA SER A 22 17.36 -4.35 -5.60
C SER A 22 15.95 -4.87 -5.28
N ILE A 23 15.15 -4.12 -4.54
CA ILE A 23 13.79 -4.53 -4.15
C ILE A 23 12.81 -4.00 -5.17
N THR A 24 12.10 -4.90 -5.85
CA THR A 24 10.93 -4.55 -6.66
C THR A 24 9.76 -4.29 -5.72
N GLY A 25 9.21 -3.06 -5.72
CA GLY A 25 8.04 -2.72 -4.90
C GLY A 25 6.73 -3.17 -5.52
N LEU A 26 5.64 -2.95 -4.81
CA LEU A 26 4.29 -3.20 -5.32
C LEU A 26 4.01 -2.47 -6.63
N ASP A 27 4.49 -1.22 -6.77
CA ASP A 27 4.37 -0.45 -8.01
C ASP A 27 5.05 -1.15 -9.19
N GLY A 28 6.26 -1.68 -8.97
CA GLY A 28 7.00 -2.45 -9.98
C GLY A 28 6.27 -3.72 -10.41
N TYR A 29 5.77 -4.51 -9.45
CA TYR A 29 4.99 -5.72 -9.76
C TYR A 29 3.69 -5.39 -10.47
N ALA A 30 2.90 -4.44 -9.96
CA ALA A 30 1.65 -4.03 -10.59
C ALA A 30 1.86 -3.49 -12.02
N THR A 31 2.96 -2.76 -12.26
CA THR A 31 3.35 -2.31 -13.60
C THR A 31 3.71 -3.49 -14.51
N ALA A 32 4.45 -4.47 -14.00
CA ALA A 32 4.82 -5.67 -14.76
C ALA A 32 3.59 -6.52 -15.13
N HIS A 33 2.54 -6.51 -14.31
CA HIS A 33 1.28 -7.20 -14.59
C HIS A 33 0.46 -6.55 -15.72
N GLY A 34 0.84 -5.34 -16.16
CA GLY A 34 0.34 -4.70 -17.38
C GLY A 34 -1.09 -4.20 -17.33
N THR A 35 -1.68 -4.04 -16.16
CA THR A 35 -3.00 -3.42 -16.00
C THR A 35 -2.93 -2.28 -15.02
N THR A 36 -3.29 -1.12 -15.51
CA THR A 36 -3.44 0.10 -14.74
C THR A 36 -4.89 0.55 -14.88
N LEU A 37 -5.52 0.85 -13.77
CA LEU A 37 -6.77 1.60 -13.75
C LEU A 37 -6.43 3.06 -13.53
N ASP A 38 -7.02 3.92 -14.33
CA ASP A 38 -6.69 5.34 -14.33
C ASP A 38 -7.77 6.15 -13.65
N ILE A 39 -7.35 7.12 -12.85
CA ILE A 39 -8.21 8.19 -12.32
C ILE A 39 -7.79 9.48 -13.01
N SER A 40 -8.73 10.16 -13.68
CA SER A 40 -8.49 11.50 -14.22
C SER A 40 -8.27 12.50 -13.09
N ASP A 41 -7.43 13.51 -13.34
CA ASP A 41 -7.25 14.62 -12.40
C ASP A 41 -8.59 15.27 -12.05
N GLY A 42 -8.79 15.56 -10.76
CA GLY A 42 -10.06 16.05 -10.22
C GLY A 42 -11.15 15.00 -10.03
N THR A 43 -10.94 13.74 -10.42
CA THR A 43 -11.87 12.64 -10.14
C THR A 43 -11.51 11.98 -8.82
N LYS A 44 -12.51 11.70 -7.98
CA LYS A 44 -12.33 11.08 -6.67
C LYS A 44 -12.15 9.56 -6.77
N LEU A 45 -11.36 9.00 -5.86
CA LEU A 45 -11.31 7.56 -5.66
C LEU A 45 -12.65 7.09 -5.07
N THR A 46 -13.29 6.12 -5.72
CA THR A 46 -14.57 5.55 -5.30
C THR A 46 -14.49 4.07 -4.94
N ALA A 47 -15.42 3.59 -4.13
CA ALA A 47 -15.54 2.16 -3.83
C ALA A 47 -15.74 1.31 -5.11
N ALA A 48 -16.43 1.85 -6.11
CA ALA A 48 -16.63 1.19 -7.40
C ALA A 48 -15.32 0.96 -8.15
N LEU A 49 -14.38 1.90 -8.09
CA LEU A 49 -13.07 1.78 -8.72
C LEU A 49 -12.19 0.72 -8.02
N LEU A 50 -12.25 0.65 -6.68
CA LEU A 50 -11.59 -0.44 -5.93
C LEU A 50 -12.17 -1.81 -6.29
N LEU A 51 -13.49 -1.90 -6.53
CA LEU A 51 -14.12 -3.12 -7.02
C LEU A 51 -13.66 -3.47 -8.44
N ALA A 52 -13.48 -2.47 -9.31
CA ALA A 52 -12.93 -2.69 -10.64
C ALA A 52 -11.49 -3.24 -10.58
N ALA A 53 -10.64 -2.67 -9.71
CA ALA A 53 -9.29 -3.19 -9.46
C ALA A 53 -9.31 -4.65 -9.00
N ARG A 54 -10.22 -4.98 -8.08
CA ARG A 54 -10.42 -6.37 -7.63
C ARG A 54 -10.88 -7.29 -8.77
N LYS A 55 -11.76 -6.83 -9.64
CA LYS A 55 -12.22 -7.59 -10.80
C LYS A 55 -11.07 -7.91 -11.76
N ASP A 56 -10.16 -6.96 -11.97
CA ASP A 56 -8.98 -7.13 -12.83
C ASP A 56 -7.94 -8.10 -12.26
N MET A 57 -7.98 -8.38 -10.96
CA MET A 57 -7.15 -9.41 -10.34
C MET A 57 -7.55 -10.84 -10.77
N GLY A 58 -8.72 -11.04 -11.40
CA GLY A 58 -9.20 -12.35 -11.83
C GLY A 58 -9.34 -13.33 -10.66
N LYS A 59 -8.70 -14.50 -10.75
CA LYS A 59 -8.78 -15.55 -9.70
C LYS A 59 -8.28 -15.09 -8.33
N TYR A 60 -7.30 -14.17 -8.30
CA TYR A 60 -6.76 -13.64 -7.05
C TYR A 60 -7.71 -12.66 -6.35
N GLY A 61 -8.69 -12.10 -7.07
CA GLY A 61 -9.69 -11.17 -6.55
C GLY A 61 -10.92 -11.82 -5.91
N ILE A 62 -11.07 -13.15 -5.95
CA ILE A 62 -12.31 -13.83 -5.54
C ILE A 62 -12.51 -13.77 -4.01
N ASN A 63 -11.48 -14.08 -3.24
CA ASN A 63 -11.59 -14.17 -1.79
C ASN A 63 -11.20 -12.84 -1.11
N PRO A 64 -12.16 -12.11 -0.50
CA PRO A 64 -11.86 -10.80 0.10
C PRO A 64 -10.92 -10.87 1.32
N SER A 65 -10.89 -12.01 2.03
CA SER A 65 -10.03 -12.17 3.21
C SER A 65 -8.53 -12.29 2.87
N ASP A 66 -8.19 -12.60 1.63
CA ASP A 66 -6.81 -12.69 1.16
C ASP A 66 -6.32 -11.39 0.52
N LEU A 67 -7.20 -10.40 0.43
CA LEU A 67 -6.95 -9.11 -0.22
C LEU A 67 -6.70 -8.00 0.78
N ALA A 68 -5.98 -6.98 0.34
CA ALA A 68 -5.89 -5.69 1.00
C ALA A 68 -5.89 -4.57 -0.06
N TYR A 69 -6.59 -3.48 0.23
CA TYR A 69 -6.45 -2.24 -0.50
C TYR A 69 -5.46 -1.34 0.24
N VAL A 70 -4.44 -0.88 -0.45
CA VAL A 70 -3.49 0.10 0.08
C VAL A 70 -3.75 1.42 -0.63
N VAL A 71 -4.03 2.48 0.11
CA VAL A 71 -4.49 3.77 -0.44
C VAL A 71 -3.63 4.90 0.09
N SER A 72 -3.39 5.92 -0.72
CA SER A 72 -2.74 7.15 -0.27
C SER A 72 -3.64 7.91 0.72
N GLN A 73 -3.05 8.72 1.59
CA GLN A 73 -3.78 9.47 2.59
C GLN A 73 -4.82 10.42 1.97
N ALA A 74 -4.50 11.10 0.87
CA ALA A 74 -5.41 12.02 0.20
C ALA A 74 -6.63 11.27 -0.35
N ARG A 75 -6.41 10.17 -1.03
CA ARG A 75 -7.47 9.36 -1.65
C ARG A 75 -8.32 8.60 -0.63
N TYR A 76 -7.78 8.34 0.57
CA TYR A 76 -8.56 7.79 1.66
C TYR A 76 -9.68 8.74 2.11
N PHE A 77 -9.41 10.03 2.21
CA PHE A 77 -10.46 11.01 2.56
C PHE A 77 -11.54 11.10 1.47
N GLU A 78 -11.18 11.00 0.21
CA GLU A 78 -12.15 10.94 -0.89
C GLU A 78 -13.03 9.68 -0.80
N LEU A 79 -12.43 8.55 -0.42
CA LEU A 79 -13.17 7.31 -0.24
C LEU A 79 -14.20 7.40 0.90
N ILE A 80 -13.88 8.11 2.00
CA ILE A 80 -14.82 8.36 3.09
C ILE A 80 -16.00 9.25 2.62
N GLU A 81 -15.75 10.16 1.69
CA GLU A 81 -16.81 11.01 1.10
C GLU A 81 -17.68 10.27 0.09
N ASP A 82 -17.26 9.11 -0.41
CA ASP A 82 -18.02 8.33 -1.38
C ASP A 82 -19.34 7.83 -0.77
N ALA A 83 -20.43 8.00 -1.48
CA ALA A 83 -21.76 7.53 -1.09
C ALA A 83 -21.85 5.99 -1.00
N GLY A 84 -20.95 5.27 -1.67
CA GLY A 84 -20.81 3.82 -1.56
C GLY A 84 -20.22 3.34 -0.23
N PHE A 85 -19.67 4.25 0.57
CA PHE A 85 -19.21 3.97 1.92
C PHE A 85 -20.39 3.99 2.88
N GLN A 86 -20.80 2.84 3.35
CA GLN A 86 -21.96 2.69 4.23
C GLN A 86 -21.72 3.30 5.60
N ASP A 87 -22.67 4.04 6.12
CA ASP A 87 -22.62 4.65 7.46
C ASP A 87 -23.46 3.86 8.49
N VAL A 88 -23.52 4.37 9.73
CA VAL A 88 -24.25 3.73 10.84
C VAL A 88 -25.73 3.53 10.53
N THR A 89 -26.31 4.42 9.75
CA THR A 89 -27.75 4.38 9.43
C THR A 89 -28.08 3.20 8.52
N ASP A 90 -27.14 2.83 7.65
CA ASP A 90 -27.35 1.78 6.66
C ASP A 90 -26.97 0.39 7.16
N VAL A 91 -25.94 0.24 8.01
CA VAL A 91 -25.37 -1.07 8.37
C VAL A 91 -25.23 -1.32 9.87
N GLY A 92 -25.52 -0.36 10.71
CA GLY A 92 -25.35 -0.48 12.17
C GLY A 92 -23.95 -0.05 12.67
N SER A 93 -23.81 0.05 13.99
CA SER A 93 -22.68 0.76 14.63
C SER A 93 -21.30 0.12 14.39
N ASP A 94 -21.22 -1.19 14.23
CA ASP A 94 -19.93 -1.90 14.17
C ASP A 94 -19.27 -1.85 12.78
N LEU A 95 -20.02 -1.51 11.76
CA LEU A 95 -19.56 -1.48 10.35
C LEU A 95 -19.38 -0.07 9.80
N ALA A 96 -19.76 0.94 10.55
CA ALA A 96 -19.76 2.32 10.09
C ALA A 96 -18.36 2.97 10.18
N THR A 97 -17.73 3.15 9.07
CA THR A 97 -16.40 3.77 8.97
C THR A 97 -16.42 5.29 9.13
N LYS A 98 -17.48 5.95 8.66
CA LYS A 98 -17.60 7.42 8.69
C LYS A 98 -17.60 8.02 10.09
N ILE A 99 -18.14 7.30 11.09
CA ILE A 99 -18.30 7.83 12.46
C ILE A 99 -17.13 7.45 13.36
N THR A 100 -16.57 6.25 13.20
CA THR A 100 -15.48 5.76 14.07
C THR A 100 -14.10 6.24 13.64
N GLY A 101 -13.95 6.77 12.42
CA GLY A 101 -12.66 7.15 11.86
C GLY A 101 -11.69 5.98 11.70
N GLN A 102 -12.16 4.75 11.87
CA GLN A 102 -11.35 3.57 11.67
C GLN A 102 -11.10 3.33 10.19
N ILE A 103 -9.95 2.75 9.89
CA ILE A 103 -9.62 2.21 8.58
C ILE A 103 -10.64 1.11 8.28
N GLY A 104 -11.56 1.40 7.38
CA GLY A 104 -12.70 0.53 7.11
C GLY A 104 -12.39 -0.64 6.18
N SER A 105 -13.44 -1.33 5.80
CA SER A 105 -13.39 -2.33 4.75
C SER A 105 -14.30 -1.92 3.59
N VAL A 106 -13.88 -2.24 2.37
CA VAL A 106 -14.67 -2.05 1.14
C VAL A 106 -14.96 -3.42 0.55
N PHE A 107 -16.23 -3.77 0.42
CA PHE A 107 -16.67 -5.10 -0.04
C PHE A 107 -15.99 -6.27 0.69
N GLY A 108 -15.85 -6.15 2.02
CA GLY A 108 -15.23 -7.18 2.86
C GLY A 108 -13.70 -7.26 2.79
N THR A 109 -13.05 -6.35 2.06
CA THR A 109 -11.60 -6.25 1.94
C THR A 109 -11.10 -5.07 2.78
N PRO A 110 -10.10 -5.25 3.66
CA PRO A 110 -9.56 -4.18 4.49
C PRO A 110 -8.88 -3.09 3.65
N VAL A 111 -9.05 -1.84 4.07
CA VAL A 111 -8.38 -0.68 3.50
C VAL A 111 -7.26 -0.24 4.45
N ILE A 112 -6.05 -0.16 3.95
CA ILE A 112 -4.84 0.26 4.66
C ILE A 112 -4.41 1.60 4.08
N VAL A 113 -4.19 2.59 4.94
CA VAL A 113 -3.68 3.90 4.52
C VAL A 113 -2.18 3.95 4.72
N SER A 114 -1.45 4.44 3.71
CA SER A 114 -0.02 4.65 3.81
C SER A 114 0.36 6.07 3.35
N ASP A 115 1.36 6.63 4.02
CA ASP A 115 1.99 7.91 3.66
C ASP A 115 3.23 7.72 2.75
N SER A 116 3.56 6.47 2.41
CA SER A 116 4.72 6.14 1.58
C SER A 116 4.45 6.22 0.07
N PHE A 117 3.25 6.63 -0.35
CA PHE A 117 2.97 6.88 -1.76
C PHE A 117 3.80 8.06 -2.29
N PRO A 118 4.17 8.04 -3.59
CA PRO A 118 4.82 9.18 -4.21
C PRO A 118 3.89 10.41 -4.21
N ALA A 119 4.46 11.59 -4.42
CA ALA A 119 3.64 12.79 -4.62
C ALA A 119 2.71 12.60 -5.82
N GLU A 120 1.48 13.07 -5.71
CA GLU A 120 0.49 12.97 -6.78
C GLU A 120 0.98 13.70 -8.05
N ALA A 121 1.13 12.93 -9.11
CA ALA A 121 1.54 13.39 -10.43
C ALA A 121 0.94 12.44 -11.48
N ALA A 122 0.89 12.88 -12.71
CA ALA A 122 0.46 12.01 -13.81
C ALA A 122 1.31 10.73 -13.87
N GLY A 123 0.66 9.57 -13.86
CA GLY A 123 1.30 8.26 -13.82
C GLY A 123 1.76 7.80 -12.43
N ALA A 124 1.50 8.58 -11.37
CA ALA A 124 1.81 8.15 -10.01
C ALA A 124 0.71 7.22 -9.46
N PRO A 125 1.09 6.12 -8.80
CA PRO A 125 0.12 5.25 -8.15
C PRO A 125 -0.53 5.94 -6.95
N VAL A 126 -1.84 5.81 -6.82
CA VAL A 126 -2.62 6.38 -5.72
C VAL A 126 -3.31 5.32 -4.86
N ALA A 127 -3.49 4.12 -5.41
CA ALA A 127 -3.99 2.97 -4.67
C ALA A 127 -3.52 1.66 -5.29
N PHE A 128 -3.49 0.61 -4.48
CA PHE A 128 -3.22 -0.77 -4.89
C PHE A 128 -4.30 -1.71 -4.37
N ALA A 129 -4.70 -2.68 -5.18
CA ALA A 129 -5.38 -3.88 -4.75
C ALA A 129 -4.38 -5.04 -4.79
N VAL A 130 -4.15 -5.71 -3.67
CA VAL A 130 -3.08 -6.69 -3.50
C VAL A 130 -3.61 -7.97 -2.88
N ASN A 131 -3.22 -9.12 -3.45
CA ASN A 131 -3.41 -10.41 -2.80
C ASN A 131 -2.22 -10.68 -1.86
N THR A 132 -2.45 -10.58 -0.56
CA THR A 132 -1.40 -10.65 0.47
C THR A 132 -0.74 -12.02 0.59
N ARG A 133 -1.39 -13.08 0.10
CA ARG A 133 -0.82 -14.44 0.14
C ARG A 133 0.21 -14.70 -0.94
N ASN A 134 0.24 -13.89 -2.00
CA ASN A 134 1.18 -14.08 -3.09
C ASN A 134 2.50 -13.34 -2.91
N TYR A 135 2.68 -12.65 -1.80
CA TYR A 135 3.91 -11.90 -1.51
C TYR A 135 4.58 -12.39 -0.23
N VAL A 136 5.92 -12.36 -0.23
CA VAL A 136 6.74 -12.73 0.91
C VAL A 136 7.79 -11.67 1.19
N ILE A 137 8.06 -11.44 2.46
CA ILE A 137 9.12 -10.54 2.93
C ILE A 137 10.22 -11.41 3.57
N PRO A 138 11.17 -11.94 2.79
CA PRO A 138 12.29 -12.67 3.34
C PRO A 138 13.19 -11.72 4.13
N ARG A 139 13.57 -12.12 5.35
CA ARG A 139 14.47 -11.35 6.20
C ARG A 139 15.78 -12.12 6.37
N LEU A 140 16.86 -11.59 5.84
CA LEU A 140 18.20 -12.15 6.02
C LEU A 140 18.80 -11.77 7.38
N ARG A 141 18.58 -10.50 7.78
CA ARG A 141 19.08 -9.98 9.05
C ARG A 141 18.00 -9.07 9.68
N GLY A 142 17.78 -9.24 10.99
CA GLY A 142 16.92 -8.36 11.76
C GLY A 142 17.51 -6.96 11.90
N VAL A 143 16.78 -6.07 12.56
CA VAL A 143 17.24 -4.71 12.84
C VAL A 143 18.43 -4.79 13.81
N THR A 144 19.59 -4.29 13.39
CA THR A 144 20.79 -4.12 14.22
C THR A 144 21.00 -2.62 14.41
N VAL A 145 21.16 -2.19 15.65
CA VAL A 145 21.45 -0.80 15.99
C VAL A 145 22.88 -0.72 16.52
N GLU A 146 23.69 0.08 15.88
CA GLU A 146 25.08 0.33 16.27
C GLU A 146 25.24 1.81 16.62
N THR A 147 26.04 2.10 17.63
CA THR A 147 26.33 3.47 18.07
C THR A 147 27.82 3.69 18.10
N ASP A 148 28.26 4.83 17.57
CA ASP A 148 29.65 5.24 17.59
C ASP A 148 29.76 6.73 17.95
N TYR A 149 30.89 7.12 18.53
CA TYR A 149 31.20 8.51 18.87
C TYR A 149 32.24 9.07 17.90
N GLU A 150 31.82 9.98 17.04
CA GLU A 150 32.71 10.66 16.08
C GLU A 150 33.40 11.85 16.76
N VAL A 151 34.64 11.65 17.15
CA VAL A 151 35.44 12.63 17.92
C VAL A 151 35.67 13.93 17.11
N GLY A 152 35.86 13.81 15.79
CA GLY A 152 36.11 14.95 14.91
C GLY A 152 34.97 15.96 14.85
N ASN A 153 33.72 15.48 14.90
CA ASN A 153 32.52 16.30 14.87
C ASN A 153 31.81 16.36 16.23
N GLN A 154 32.37 15.75 17.27
CA GLN A 154 31.83 15.71 18.64
C GLN A 154 30.34 15.29 18.68
N ARG A 155 29.97 14.26 17.91
CA ARG A 155 28.60 13.76 17.81
C ARG A 155 28.53 12.25 18.02
N ASN A 156 27.39 11.78 18.56
CA ASN A 156 27.05 10.37 18.57
C ASN A 156 26.38 10.01 17.24
N VAL A 157 26.87 9.00 16.57
CA VAL A 157 26.28 8.43 15.36
C VAL A 157 25.52 7.17 15.75
N ILE A 158 24.27 7.07 15.33
CA ILE A 158 23.41 5.88 15.53
C ILE A 158 23.05 5.36 14.15
N VAL A 159 23.41 4.13 13.88
CA VAL A 159 23.11 3.45 12.62
C VAL A 159 22.19 2.28 12.88
N ALA A 160 21.04 2.27 12.22
CA ALA A 160 20.15 1.11 12.19
C ALA A 160 20.23 0.45 10.82
N SER A 161 20.51 -0.84 10.78
CA SER A 161 20.62 -1.61 9.55
C SER A 161 19.77 -2.87 9.59
N GLN A 162 19.15 -3.20 8.46
CA GLN A 162 18.38 -4.43 8.25
C GLN A 162 18.63 -4.94 6.84
N ALA A 163 18.55 -6.26 6.66
CA ALA A 163 18.54 -6.87 5.33
C ALA A 163 17.23 -7.64 5.14
N LEU A 164 16.42 -7.16 4.23
CA LEU A 164 15.14 -7.76 3.84
C LEU A 164 14.98 -7.72 2.32
N GLY A 165 14.09 -8.55 1.80
CA GLY A 165 13.62 -8.51 0.43
C GLY A 165 12.10 -8.40 0.40
N PHE A 166 11.55 -8.20 -0.77
CA PHE A 166 10.12 -8.29 -1.07
C PHE A 166 9.98 -9.00 -2.41
N GLU A 167 9.22 -10.09 -2.45
CA GLU A 167 9.17 -10.96 -3.61
C GLU A 167 7.77 -11.53 -3.82
N GLU A 168 7.40 -11.70 -5.08
CA GLU A 168 6.19 -12.39 -5.50
C GLU A 168 6.44 -13.91 -5.52
N LEU A 169 5.55 -14.70 -4.91
CA LEU A 169 5.72 -16.16 -4.82
C LEU A 169 5.39 -16.86 -6.13
N VAL A 170 4.37 -16.40 -6.82
CA VAL A 170 3.92 -16.98 -8.08
C VAL A 170 3.75 -15.86 -9.09
N ALA A 171 4.58 -15.89 -10.13
CA ALA A 171 4.49 -14.91 -11.20
C ALA A 171 3.12 -14.96 -11.88
N ASP A 172 2.59 -13.81 -12.20
CA ASP A 172 1.28 -13.68 -12.80
C ASP A 172 1.21 -14.23 -14.23
N ALA A 173 0.04 -14.74 -14.55
CA ALA A 173 -0.32 -15.10 -15.90
C ALA A 173 -1.39 -14.14 -16.44
N ALA A 174 -1.52 -14.05 -17.75
CA ALA A 174 -2.49 -13.18 -18.40
C ALA A 174 -3.90 -13.35 -17.82
N GLY A 175 -4.48 -12.25 -17.34
CA GLY A 175 -5.82 -12.21 -16.74
C GLY A 175 -5.93 -12.65 -15.28
N ASN A 176 -4.80 -12.97 -14.63
CA ASN A 176 -4.76 -13.29 -13.19
C ASN A 176 -3.59 -12.54 -12.56
N ARG A 177 -3.88 -11.46 -11.87
CA ARG A 177 -2.90 -10.54 -11.30
C ARG A 177 -2.95 -10.53 -9.79
N SER A 178 -1.82 -10.68 -9.14
CA SER A 178 -1.72 -10.64 -7.68
C SER A 178 -1.72 -9.22 -7.12
N ALA A 179 -1.37 -8.24 -7.94
CA ALA A 179 -1.49 -6.82 -7.63
C ALA A 179 -2.02 -6.04 -8.84
N VAL A 180 -2.89 -5.06 -8.58
CA VAL A 180 -3.38 -4.10 -9.56
C VAL A 180 -3.22 -2.71 -8.95
N LYS A 181 -2.70 -1.77 -9.73
CA LYS A 181 -2.55 -0.38 -9.32
C LYS A 181 -3.61 0.51 -9.96
N ILE A 182 -3.88 1.61 -9.27
CA ILE A 182 -4.70 2.72 -9.74
C ILE A 182 -3.79 3.92 -9.83
N ASP A 183 -3.60 4.45 -11.04
CA ASP A 183 -2.72 5.58 -11.31
C ASP A 183 -3.54 6.86 -11.55
N LEU A 184 -2.92 7.99 -11.24
CA LEU A 184 -3.46 9.30 -11.59
C LEU A 184 -3.06 9.63 -13.03
N ILE A 185 -4.02 9.96 -13.89
CA ILE A 185 -3.76 10.52 -15.22
C ILE A 185 -4.06 12.02 -15.23
N ALA A 186 -3.32 12.76 -16.06
CA ALA A 186 -3.51 14.19 -16.24
C ALA A 186 -4.82 14.51 -16.97
#